data_a14ca0845dabc1af421c53fdbf20a5f5
#
_entry.id   a14ca0845dabc1af421c53fdbf20a5f5
#
_cell.length_a   1.000
_cell.length_b   1.000
_cell.length_c   1.000
_cell.angle_alpha   90.00
_cell.angle_beta   90.00
_cell.angle_gamma   90.00
#
_symmetry.space_group_name_H-M   'P 1'
#
loop_
_entity.id
_entity.type
_entity.pdbx_description
1 polymer ?
#
loop_
_entity_poly.entity_id
_entity_poly.type
_entity_poly.pdbx_seq_one_letter_code
_entity_poly.pdbx_strand_id
1 'polypeptide(L)'
;MRHLKNIEIPLSEGKMKHLIITGKNGCGKTSLLDALAAYLDVITHPESYRECKKKLEKSKEELQNVISRENASEELEKIQRRIDYYEKRNKILMGDLIVEFETPIDDIQDFFPQGKFITAYYKADRIFKAQIPQHVEKVALKKDYSIEETPRQDFVKYLLDLKMTQALAATNGKKEKAEQIAAWFKNFDDLLKRIFDDD
;
A
#
# COMPACT_ATOMS: atom_id res chain seq x y z
N MET A 1 -17.38 7.97 -3.85
CA MET A 1 -17.12 9.41 -4.12
C MET A 1 -18.44 10.06 -4.49
N ARG A 2 -18.95 11.01 -3.67
CA ARG A 2 -20.33 11.54 -3.87
C ARG A 2 -20.50 12.48 -5.07
N HIS A 3 -19.41 13.06 -5.60
CA HIS A 3 -19.48 14.10 -6.65
C HIS A 3 -18.78 13.74 -7.96
N LEU A 4 -18.02 12.64 -7.98
CA LEU A 4 -17.32 12.19 -9.18
C LEU A 4 -18.06 10.98 -9.76
N LYS A 5 -18.64 11.14 -10.93
CA LYS A 5 -19.34 10.06 -11.65
C LYS A 5 -18.77 9.96 -13.06
N ASN A 6 -18.44 8.75 -13.47
CA ASN A 6 -18.01 8.43 -14.83
C ASN A 6 -16.85 9.31 -15.33
N ILE A 7 -15.81 9.47 -14.48
CA ILE A 7 -14.60 10.16 -14.87
C ILE A 7 -13.61 9.11 -15.36
N GLU A 8 -13.18 9.26 -16.58
CA GLU A 8 -12.11 8.49 -17.19
C GLU A 8 -10.86 9.36 -17.25
N ILE A 9 -9.74 8.84 -16.72
CA ILE A 9 -8.46 9.52 -16.76
C ILE A 9 -7.51 8.64 -17.59
N PRO A 10 -7.29 9.01 -18.87
CA PRO A 10 -6.37 8.27 -19.72
C PRO A 10 -4.94 8.48 -19.21
N LEU A 11 -4.31 7.39 -18.78
CA LEU A 11 -2.90 7.35 -18.47
C LEU A 11 -2.14 6.98 -19.75
N SER A 12 -0.91 7.49 -19.88
CA SER A 12 -0.15 7.27 -21.12
C SER A 12 0.40 5.85 -21.18
N GLU A 13 0.19 5.21 -22.31
CA GLU A 13 0.75 3.91 -22.64
C GLU A 13 2.26 4.03 -22.96
N GLY A 14 3.04 3.07 -22.48
CA GLY A 14 4.43 2.84 -22.89
C GLY A 14 5.47 3.89 -22.47
N LYS A 15 5.11 4.93 -21.73
CA LYS A 15 6.07 5.92 -21.21
C LYS A 15 5.68 6.37 -19.80
N MET A 16 6.67 6.41 -18.91
CA MET A 16 6.47 6.99 -17.57
C MET A 16 6.15 8.49 -17.71
N LYS A 17 4.96 8.90 -17.27
CA LYS A 17 4.52 10.29 -17.21
C LYS A 17 3.94 10.60 -15.83
N HIS A 18 4.05 11.87 -15.44
CA HIS A 18 3.43 12.36 -14.22
C HIS A 18 1.98 12.74 -14.49
N LEU A 19 1.06 12.29 -13.62
CA LEU A 19 -0.31 12.78 -13.59
C LEU A 19 -0.41 13.90 -12.55
N ILE A 20 -0.79 15.10 -13.00
CA ILE A 20 -1.02 16.25 -12.14
C ILE A 20 -2.53 16.54 -12.11
N ILE A 21 -3.14 16.44 -10.92
CA ILE A 21 -4.56 16.70 -10.71
C ILE A 21 -4.72 18.06 -10.07
N THR A 22 -5.35 19.00 -10.79
CA THR A 22 -5.62 20.36 -10.31
C THR A 22 -7.12 20.61 -10.18
N GLY A 23 -7.50 21.64 -9.46
CA GLY A 23 -8.90 22.05 -9.29
C GLY A 23 -9.15 22.80 -8.00
N LYS A 24 -10.35 23.40 -7.88
CA LYS A 24 -10.77 24.16 -6.69
C LYS A 24 -10.81 23.27 -5.43
N ASN A 25 -10.76 23.89 -4.25
CA ASN A 25 -10.95 23.17 -2.99
C ASN A 25 -12.33 22.51 -2.96
N GLY A 26 -12.40 21.29 -2.46
CA GLY A 26 -13.64 20.51 -2.39
C GLY A 26 -14.04 19.77 -3.69
N CYS A 27 -13.30 19.91 -4.80
CA CYS A 27 -13.64 19.21 -6.05
C CYS A 27 -13.34 17.70 -6.07
N GLY A 28 -12.85 17.11 -4.97
CA GLY A 28 -12.66 15.68 -4.84
C GLY A 28 -11.25 15.14 -5.16
N LYS A 29 -10.23 16.01 -5.34
CA LYS A 29 -8.85 15.57 -5.60
C LYS A 29 -8.32 14.60 -4.55
N THR A 30 -8.43 14.97 -3.29
CA THR A 30 -7.99 14.12 -2.16
C THR A 30 -8.77 12.82 -2.13
N SER A 31 -10.10 12.88 -2.32
CA SER A 31 -10.95 11.67 -2.35
C SER A 31 -10.57 10.71 -3.48
N LEU A 32 -10.13 11.22 -4.64
CA LEU A 32 -9.64 10.39 -5.73
C LEU A 32 -8.31 9.73 -5.35
N LEU A 33 -7.38 10.50 -4.77
CA LEU A 33 -6.08 9.97 -4.34
C LEU A 33 -6.22 8.96 -3.19
N ASP A 34 -7.11 9.22 -2.23
CA ASP A 34 -7.43 8.28 -1.15
C ASP A 34 -8.01 6.97 -1.70
N ALA A 35 -8.93 7.06 -2.67
CA ALA A 35 -9.50 5.89 -3.31
C ALA A 35 -8.46 5.09 -4.10
N LEU A 36 -7.56 5.77 -4.82
CA LEU A 36 -6.46 5.12 -5.54
C LEU A 36 -5.48 4.45 -4.57
N ALA A 37 -5.13 5.13 -3.48
CA ALA A 37 -4.25 4.56 -2.46
C ALA A 37 -4.87 3.30 -1.83
N ALA A 38 -6.17 3.34 -1.47
CA ALA A 38 -6.88 2.20 -0.93
C ALA A 38 -6.97 1.03 -1.93
N TYR A 39 -7.22 1.33 -3.22
CA TYR A 39 -7.22 0.34 -4.28
C TYR A 39 -5.85 -0.35 -4.44
N LEU A 40 -4.78 0.44 -4.47
CA LEU A 40 -3.40 -0.08 -4.58
C LEU A 40 -3.00 -0.90 -3.34
N ASP A 41 -3.43 -0.50 -2.14
CA ASP A 41 -3.19 -1.25 -0.91
C ASP A 41 -3.85 -2.63 -0.96
N VAL A 42 -5.09 -2.74 -1.45
CA VAL A 42 -5.77 -4.03 -1.65
C VAL A 42 -5.04 -4.92 -2.66
N ILE A 43 -4.45 -4.33 -3.70
CA ILE A 43 -3.68 -5.10 -4.70
C ILE A 43 -2.35 -5.59 -4.12
N THR A 44 -1.65 -4.74 -3.36
CA THR A 44 -0.34 -5.07 -2.78
C THR A 44 -0.45 -5.96 -1.54
N HIS A 45 -1.58 -5.91 -0.82
CA HIS A 45 -1.89 -6.77 0.34
C HIS A 45 -3.17 -7.59 0.08
N PRO A 46 -3.14 -8.53 -0.86
CA PRO A 46 -4.35 -9.12 -1.46
C PRO A 46 -5.04 -10.19 -0.63
N GLU A 47 -4.60 -10.48 0.59
CA GLU A 47 -5.07 -11.63 1.37
C GLU A 47 -6.60 -11.64 1.52
N SER A 48 -7.19 -10.54 1.99
CA SER A 48 -8.65 -10.42 2.16
C SER A 48 -9.40 -10.45 0.83
N TYR A 49 -8.84 -9.87 -0.21
CA TYR A 49 -9.43 -9.86 -1.54
C TYR A 49 -9.37 -11.25 -2.19
N ARG A 50 -8.21 -11.92 -2.14
CA ARG A 50 -8.04 -13.29 -2.65
C ARG A 50 -8.98 -14.28 -1.98
N GLU A 51 -9.12 -14.19 -0.65
CA GLU A 51 -10.06 -15.03 0.09
C GLU A 51 -11.50 -14.78 -0.33
N CYS A 52 -11.90 -13.52 -0.45
CA CYS A 52 -13.24 -13.15 -0.88
C CYS A 52 -13.52 -13.62 -2.32
N LYS A 53 -12.58 -13.41 -3.25
CA LYS A 53 -12.67 -13.86 -4.65
C LYS A 53 -12.80 -15.37 -4.73
N LYS A 54 -11.96 -16.12 -4.01
CA LYS A 54 -12.03 -17.60 -3.97
C LYS A 54 -13.37 -18.12 -3.47
N LYS A 55 -13.94 -17.49 -2.42
CA LYS A 55 -15.26 -17.85 -1.90
C LYS A 55 -16.37 -17.52 -2.90
N LEU A 56 -16.26 -16.41 -3.61
CA LEU A 56 -17.20 -16.04 -4.67
C LEU A 56 -17.18 -17.06 -5.83
N GLU A 57 -16.02 -17.39 -6.35
CA GLU A 57 -15.86 -18.36 -7.43
C GLU A 57 -16.42 -19.72 -7.04
N LYS A 58 -16.08 -20.23 -5.85
CA LYS A 58 -16.63 -21.47 -5.33
C LYS A 58 -18.16 -21.44 -5.23
N SER A 59 -18.73 -20.30 -4.80
CA SER A 59 -20.20 -20.18 -4.71
C SER A 59 -20.87 -20.15 -6.10
N LYS A 60 -20.21 -19.57 -7.11
CA LYS A 60 -20.67 -19.59 -8.51
C LYS A 60 -20.62 -20.99 -9.12
N GLU A 61 -19.56 -21.74 -8.84
CA GLU A 61 -19.45 -23.15 -9.25
C GLU A 61 -20.53 -24.01 -8.59
N GLU A 62 -20.77 -23.84 -7.28
CA GLU A 62 -21.84 -24.53 -6.56
C GLU A 62 -23.21 -24.21 -7.18
N LEU A 63 -23.48 -22.94 -7.54
CA LEU A 63 -24.70 -22.54 -8.18
C LEU A 63 -24.92 -23.29 -9.51
N GLN A 64 -23.90 -23.36 -10.35
CA GLN A 64 -23.97 -24.10 -11.64
C GLN A 64 -24.29 -25.57 -11.44
N ASN A 65 -23.70 -26.19 -10.42
CA ASN A 65 -23.93 -27.60 -10.11
C ASN A 65 -25.32 -27.90 -9.56
N VAL A 66 -25.93 -26.91 -8.87
CA VAL A 66 -27.26 -27.06 -8.22
C VAL A 66 -28.38 -26.74 -9.22
N ILE A 67 -28.18 -25.85 -10.18
CA ILE A 67 -29.18 -25.50 -11.22
C ILE A 67 -29.66 -26.76 -11.99
N SER A 68 -28.80 -27.76 -12.14
CA SER A 68 -29.11 -29.00 -12.86
C SER A 68 -29.97 -30.01 -12.04
N ARG A 69 -30.33 -29.68 -10.79
CA ARG A 69 -31.09 -30.60 -9.91
C ARG A 69 -32.54 -30.18 -9.80
N GLU A 70 -33.46 -31.12 -9.97
CA GLU A 70 -34.88 -30.91 -9.70
C GLU A 70 -35.09 -30.74 -8.18
N ASN A 71 -35.91 -29.75 -7.77
CA ASN A 71 -36.25 -29.39 -6.38
C ASN A 71 -35.18 -28.66 -5.52
N ALA A 72 -34.27 -27.89 -6.14
CA ALA A 72 -33.19 -27.18 -5.41
C ALA A 72 -33.53 -25.72 -5.05
N SER A 73 -34.80 -25.30 -5.05
CA SER A 73 -35.20 -23.88 -4.93
C SER A 73 -34.63 -23.18 -3.68
N GLU A 74 -34.71 -23.81 -2.51
CA GLU A 74 -34.20 -23.23 -1.24
C GLU A 74 -32.66 -23.17 -1.22
N GLU A 75 -32.01 -24.18 -1.77
CA GLU A 75 -30.55 -24.24 -1.88
C GLU A 75 -30.01 -23.17 -2.85
N LEU A 76 -30.68 -22.99 -3.98
CA LEU A 76 -30.35 -21.94 -4.95
C LEU A 76 -30.45 -20.56 -4.32
N GLU A 77 -31.49 -20.27 -3.55
CA GLU A 77 -31.65 -18.98 -2.87
C GLU A 77 -30.54 -18.72 -1.83
N LYS A 78 -30.12 -19.72 -1.09
CA LYS A 78 -29.01 -19.61 -0.13
C LYS A 78 -27.68 -19.33 -0.84
N ILE A 79 -27.42 -20.02 -1.96
CA ILE A 79 -26.21 -19.82 -2.73
C ILE A 79 -26.21 -18.42 -3.36
N GLN A 80 -27.35 -17.97 -3.91
CA GLN A 80 -27.46 -16.64 -4.50
C GLN A 80 -27.20 -15.53 -3.47
N ARG A 81 -27.78 -15.61 -2.27
CA ARG A 81 -27.50 -14.65 -1.18
C ARG A 81 -26.01 -14.61 -0.80
N ARG A 82 -25.32 -15.75 -0.85
CA ARG A 82 -23.90 -15.85 -0.57
C ARG A 82 -23.07 -15.20 -1.69
N ILE A 83 -23.44 -15.38 -2.95
CA ILE A 83 -22.84 -14.70 -4.11
C ILE A 83 -22.99 -13.19 -3.97
N ASP A 84 -24.21 -12.70 -3.74
CA ASP A 84 -24.51 -11.28 -3.58
C ASP A 84 -23.70 -10.65 -2.43
N TYR A 85 -23.54 -11.40 -1.33
CA TYR A 85 -22.69 -10.97 -0.20
C TYR A 85 -21.22 -10.79 -0.61
N TYR A 86 -20.62 -11.78 -1.31
CA TYR A 86 -19.22 -11.69 -1.72
C TYR A 86 -19.00 -10.67 -2.85
N GLU A 87 -19.93 -10.51 -3.77
CA GLU A 87 -19.87 -9.46 -4.79
C GLU A 87 -19.90 -8.07 -4.16
N LYS A 88 -20.80 -7.85 -3.21
CA LYS A 88 -20.87 -6.61 -2.45
C LYS A 88 -19.59 -6.35 -1.66
N ARG A 89 -19.03 -7.39 -1.02
CA ARG A 89 -17.79 -7.29 -0.26
C ARG A 89 -16.59 -6.98 -1.17
N ASN A 90 -16.47 -7.62 -2.33
CA ASN A 90 -15.45 -7.30 -3.33
C ASN A 90 -15.55 -5.85 -3.79
N LYS A 91 -16.77 -5.38 -4.07
CA LYS A 91 -17.01 -3.99 -4.44
C LYS A 91 -16.61 -3.01 -3.33
N ILE A 92 -16.83 -3.36 -2.06
CA ILE A 92 -16.40 -2.52 -0.92
C ILE A 92 -14.87 -2.50 -0.83
N LEU A 93 -14.19 -3.64 -0.99
CA LEU A 93 -12.73 -3.73 -0.94
C LEU A 93 -12.06 -2.94 -2.07
N MET A 94 -12.54 -3.08 -3.30
CA MET A 94 -11.97 -2.40 -4.47
C MET A 94 -12.47 -0.95 -4.63
N GLY A 95 -13.52 -0.56 -3.90
CA GLY A 95 -14.17 0.75 -4.04
C GLY A 95 -14.92 0.90 -5.37
N ASP A 96 -15.18 2.16 -5.73
CA ASP A 96 -15.83 2.52 -7.00
C ASP A 96 -14.80 2.92 -8.09
N LEU A 97 -13.52 2.58 -7.87
CA LEU A 97 -12.42 2.88 -8.78
C LEU A 97 -12.10 1.64 -9.63
N ILE A 98 -11.95 1.84 -10.91
CA ILE A 98 -11.43 0.83 -11.83
C ILE A 98 -10.09 1.35 -12.33
N VAL A 99 -9.04 0.56 -12.14
CA VAL A 99 -7.69 0.85 -12.66
C VAL A 99 -7.28 -0.27 -13.59
N GLU A 100 -6.98 0.11 -14.82
CA GLU A 100 -6.43 -0.81 -15.81
C GLU A 100 -4.91 -0.74 -15.76
N PHE A 101 -4.26 -1.88 -15.66
CA PHE A 101 -2.82 -2.01 -15.68
C PHE A 101 -2.38 -2.73 -16.96
N GLU A 102 -1.27 -2.31 -17.54
CA GLU A 102 -0.62 -3.06 -18.63
C GLU A 102 -0.09 -4.42 -18.14
N THR A 103 0.31 -4.49 -16.88
CA THR A 103 0.78 -5.72 -16.22
C THR A 103 -0.39 -6.40 -15.52
N PRO A 104 -0.56 -7.73 -15.65
CA PRO A 104 -1.58 -8.47 -14.90
C PRO A 104 -1.49 -8.23 -13.39
N ILE A 105 -2.63 -8.13 -12.72
CA ILE A 105 -2.67 -7.86 -11.26
C ILE A 105 -1.94 -8.95 -10.47
N ASP A 106 -2.02 -10.20 -10.91
CA ASP A 106 -1.33 -11.32 -10.25
C ASP A 106 0.19 -11.13 -10.30
N ASP A 107 0.73 -10.65 -11.42
CA ASP A 107 2.17 -10.33 -11.54
C ASP A 107 2.56 -9.15 -10.64
N ILE A 108 1.70 -8.12 -10.53
CA ILE A 108 1.93 -6.99 -9.61
C ILE A 108 2.00 -7.48 -8.16
N GLN A 109 1.12 -8.40 -7.78
CA GLN A 109 1.09 -9.00 -6.45
C GLN A 109 2.37 -9.80 -6.15
N ASP A 110 2.96 -10.43 -7.15
CA ASP A 110 4.24 -11.13 -7.01
C ASP A 110 5.44 -10.18 -7.03
N PHE A 111 5.34 -9.05 -7.75
CA PHE A 111 6.41 -8.05 -7.83
C PHE A 111 6.53 -7.20 -6.57
N PHE A 112 5.44 -6.94 -5.87
CA PHE A 112 5.44 -6.10 -4.68
C PHE A 112 6.38 -6.62 -3.58
N PRO A 113 6.30 -7.88 -3.10
CA PRO A 113 7.21 -8.40 -2.08
C PRO A 113 8.66 -8.49 -2.55
N GLN A 114 8.91 -8.50 -3.87
CA GLN A 114 10.24 -8.48 -4.47
C GLN A 114 10.83 -7.06 -4.58
N GLY A 115 10.05 -6.02 -4.25
CA GLY A 115 10.45 -4.61 -4.40
C GLY A 115 10.50 -4.13 -5.86
N LYS A 116 9.92 -4.88 -6.80
CA LYS A 116 9.84 -4.51 -8.23
C LYS A 116 8.63 -3.62 -8.53
N PHE A 117 7.64 -3.61 -7.66
CA PHE A 117 6.50 -2.71 -7.69
C PHE A 117 6.45 -1.96 -6.35
N ILE A 118 6.43 -0.64 -6.39
CA ILE A 118 6.48 0.20 -5.19
C ILE A 118 5.31 1.18 -5.24
N THR A 119 4.59 1.28 -4.13
CA THR A 119 3.58 2.30 -3.91
C THR A 119 4.01 3.20 -2.76
N ALA A 120 3.84 4.52 -2.92
CA ALA A 120 4.11 5.47 -1.85
C ALA A 120 2.99 6.52 -1.83
N TYR A 121 2.23 6.55 -0.74
CA TYR A 121 1.15 7.50 -0.54
C TYR A 121 1.50 8.52 0.53
N TYR A 122 1.59 9.78 0.13
CA TYR A 122 1.88 10.89 1.04
C TYR A 122 0.61 11.71 1.28
N LYS A 123 0.01 11.58 2.46
CA LYS A 123 -1.15 12.37 2.86
C LYS A 123 -0.80 13.86 2.98
N ALA A 124 -1.80 14.73 2.75
CA ALA A 124 -1.64 16.18 2.86
C ALA A 124 -1.25 16.64 4.29
N ASP A 125 -1.74 15.95 5.32
CA ASP A 125 -1.38 16.18 6.71
C ASP A 125 0.05 15.72 7.00
N ARG A 126 1.01 16.58 6.63
CA ARG A 126 2.44 16.34 6.86
C ARG A 126 2.92 16.94 8.18
N ILE A 127 2.14 16.87 9.24
CA ILE A 127 2.60 17.30 10.55
C ILE A 127 3.64 16.31 11.04
N PHE A 128 4.90 16.65 10.83
CA PHE A 128 6.03 15.94 11.43
C PHE A 128 6.16 16.41 12.87
N LYS A 129 5.63 15.64 13.81
CA LYS A 129 5.95 15.80 15.23
C LYS A 129 7.15 14.90 15.52
N ALA A 130 8.35 15.48 15.49
CA ALA A 130 9.54 14.78 15.99
C ALA A 130 9.33 14.50 17.47
N GLN A 131 9.01 13.28 17.83
CA GLN A 131 9.05 12.84 19.22
C GLN A 131 10.49 12.46 19.51
N ILE A 132 11.15 13.25 20.36
CA ILE A 132 12.46 12.89 20.90
C ILE A 132 12.21 11.72 21.87
N PRO A 133 12.68 10.50 21.57
CA PRO A 133 12.44 9.37 22.43
C PRO A 133 13.22 9.57 23.76
N GLN A 134 12.57 9.25 24.88
CA GLN A 134 13.21 9.31 26.19
C GLN A 134 14.17 8.15 26.42
N HIS A 135 13.99 7.06 25.64
CA HIS A 135 14.82 5.86 25.69
C HIS A 135 15.20 5.42 24.28
N VAL A 136 16.36 4.82 24.12
CA VAL A 136 16.77 4.18 22.87
C VAL A 136 16.14 2.80 22.81
N GLU A 137 15.19 2.63 21.92
CA GLU A 137 14.53 1.36 21.65
C GLU A 137 15.05 0.80 20.32
N LYS A 138 15.20 -0.52 20.26
CA LYS A 138 15.53 -1.17 18.99
C LYS A 138 14.34 -1.08 18.04
N VAL A 139 14.53 -0.38 16.94
CA VAL A 139 13.50 -0.22 15.91
C VAL A 139 13.80 -1.13 14.73
N ALA A 140 12.88 -2.06 14.42
CA ALA A 140 12.92 -2.85 13.21
C ALA A 140 12.01 -2.21 12.17
N LEU A 141 12.59 -1.70 11.07
CA LEU A 141 11.79 -1.24 9.95
C LEU A 141 11.19 -2.44 9.22
N LYS A 142 9.93 -2.32 8.86
CA LYS A 142 9.25 -3.28 7.98
C LYS A 142 9.69 -3.04 6.53
N LYS A 143 9.53 -4.03 5.68
CA LYS A 143 9.76 -3.87 4.24
C LYS A 143 8.63 -3.11 3.55
N ASP A 144 7.43 -3.26 4.09
CA ASP A 144 6.18 -2.71 3.60
C ASP A 144 5.34 -2.19 4.75
N TYR A 145 4.55 -1.18 4.49
CA TYR A 145 3.64 -0.53 5.43
C TYR A 145 2.29 -0.34 4.76
N SER A 146 1.21 -0.58 5.50
CA SER A 146 -0.12 -0.25 5.01
C SER A 146 -0.30 1.28 4.93
N ILE A 147 -1.29 1.73 4.15
CA ILE A 147 -1.60 3.16 4.00
C ILE A 147 -2.05 3.85 5.29
N GLU A 148 -2.45 3.08 6.30
CA GLU A 148 -2.87 3.58 7.61
C GLU A 148 -1.70 3.77 8.57
N GLU A 149 -0.60 3.07 8.35
CA GLU A 149 0.60 3.17 9.17
C GLU A 149 1.34 4.49 8.94
N THR A 150 2.01 4.98 9.97
CA THR A 150 2.79 6.23 9.92
C THR A 150 4.25 5.97 10.27
N PRO A 151 5.03 5.30 9.40
CA PRO A 151 6.43 4.91 9.67
C PRO A 151 7.34 6.10 9.99
N ARG A 152 6.96 7.30 9.56
CA ARG A 152 7.69 8.54 9.88
C ARG A 152 7.83 8.81 11.38
N GLN A 153 6.91 8.30 12.23
CA GLN A 153 6.98 8.50 13.68
C GLN A 153 8.14 7.73 14.30
N ASP A 154 8.50 6.59 13.74
CA ASP A 154 9.60 5.75 14.21
C ASP A 154 10.94 6.08 13.57
N PHE A 155 10.94 6.94 12.55
CA PHE A 155 12.16 7.27 11.81
C PHE A 155 13.26 7.88 12.70
N VAL A 156 12.89 8.82 13.58
CA VAL A 156 13.86 9.44 14.51
C VAL A 156 14.41 8.41 15.50
N LYS A 157 13.54 7.52 16.01
CA LYS A 157 13.97 6.41 16.88
C LYS A 157 14.93 5.48 16.16
N TYR A 158 14.64 5.16 14.90
CA TYR A 158 15.52 4.35 14.07
C TYR A 158 16.90 4.98 13.86
N LEU A 159 16.97 6.28 13.57
CA LEU A 159 18.24 7.00 13.45
C LEU A 159 19.06 6.97 14.74
N LEU A 160 18.40 7.13 15.90
CA LEU A 160 19.06 7.04 17.21
C LEU A 160 19.55 5.63 17.52
N ASP A 161 18.75 4.60 17.22
CA ASP A 161 19.14 3.20 17.36
C ASP A 161 20.37 2.86 16.51
N LEU A 162 20.40 3.33 15.25
CA LEU A 162 21.56 3.19 14.37
C LEU A 162 22.80 3.88 14.93
N LYS A 163 22.68 5.13 15.43
CA LYS A 163 23.81 5.85 16.04
C LYS A 163 24.33 5.16 17.28
N MET A 164 23.45 4.67 18.16
CA MET A 164 23.84 3.91 19.33
C MET A 164 24.52 2.58 18.93
N THR A 165 23.96 1.88 17.93
CA THR A 165 24.54 0.65 17.41
C THR A 165 25.93 0.90 16.83
N GLN A 166 26.15 2.03 16.13
CA GLN A 166 27.46 2.45 15.63
C GLN A 166 28.46 2.63 16.77
N ALA A 167 28.10 3.38 17.82
CA ALA A 167 28.95 3.64 18.97
C ALA A 167 29.32 2.35 19.71
N LEU A 168 28.35 1.47 19.97
CA LEU A 168 28.56 0.18 20.61
C LEU A 168 29.42 -0.75 19.77
N ALA A 169 29.26 -0.76 18.45
CA ALA A 169 30.09 -1.56 17.55
C ALA A 169 31.54 -1.09 17.57
N ALA A 170 31.78 0.22 17.55
CA ALA A 170 33.11 0.79 17.64
C ALA A 170 33.81 0.44 18.99
N THR A 171 33.09 0.57 20.11
CA THR A 171 33.59 0.26 21.45
C THR A 171 33.88 -1.23 21.64
N ASN A 172 33.05 -2.11 21.05
CA ASN A 172 33.18 -3.56 21.15
C ASN A 172 34.13 -4.18 20.10
N GLY A 173 34.92 -3.38 19.39
CA GLY A 173 35.90 -3.85 18.41
C GLY A 173 35.30 -4.32 17.08
N LYS A 174 33.96 -4.15 16.84
CA LYS A 174 33.28 -4.50 15.59
C LYS A 174 33.40 -3.37 14.56
N LYS A 175 34.66 -3.05 14.17
CA LYS A 175 34.97 -1.89 13.31
C LYS A 175 34.21 -1.90 11.99
N GLU A 176 34.19 -3.03 11.30
CA GLU A 176 33.48 -3.16 10.01
C GLU A 176 32.01 -2.74 10.08
N LYS A 177 31.29 -3.19 11.11
CA LYS A 177 29.90 -2.81 11.34
C LYS A 177 29.75 -1.31 11.64
N ALA A 178 30.64 -0.73 12.41
CA ALA A 178 30.64 0.69 12.71
C ALA A 178 30.89 1.53 11.46
N GLU A 179 31.80 1.10 10.59
CA GLU A 179 32.11 1.75 9.30
C GLU A 179 30.94 1.65 8.30
N GLN A 180 30.26 0.50 8.21
CA GLN A 180 29.08 0.34 7.38
C GLN A 180 27.97 1.33 7.78
N ILE A 181 27.71 1.48 9.09
CA ILE A 181 26.71 2.44 9.58
C ILE A 181 27.16 3.88 9.33
N ALA A 182 28.45 4.19 9.49
CA ALA A 182 29.00 5.50 9.18
C ALA A 182 28.82 5.86 7.70
N ALA A 183 29.10 4.93 6.80
CA ALA A 183 28.89 5.09 5.36
C ALA A 183 27.42 5.32 5.01
N TRP A 184 26.49 4.61 5.67
CA TRP A 184 25.07 4.82 5.51
C TRP A 184 24.66 6.25 5.88
N PHE A 185 25.11 6.77 7.04
CA PHE A 185 24.83 8.15 7.46
C PHE A 185 25.40 9.18 6.50
N LYS A 186 26.61 8.95 5.98
CA LYS A 186 27.23 9.83 4.99
C LYS A 186 26.37 9.88 3.71
N ASN A 187 25.97 8.72 3.19
CA ASN A 187 25.14 8.66 1.99
C ASN A 187 23.78 9.34 2.21
N PHE A 188 23.20 9.22 3.41
CA PHE A 188 21.95 9.88 3.77
C PHE A 188 22.11 11.41 3.84
N ASP A 189 23.19 11.91 4.43
CA ASP A 189 23.53 13.33 4.46
C ASP A 189 23.75 13.90 3.05
N ASP A 190 24.52 13.21 2.22
CA ASP A 190 24.76 13.58 0.82
C ASP A 190 23.42 13.61 0.02
N LEU A 191 22.49 12.69 0.28
CA LEU A 191 21.17 12.68 -0.32
C LEU A 191 20.34 13.89 0.12
N LEU A 192 20.32 14.21 1.40
CA LEU A 192 19.61 15.36 1.93
C LEU A 192 20.13 16.68 1.34
N LYS A 193 21.45 16.85 1.25
CA LYS A 193 22.08 18.03 0.62
C LYS A 193 21.64 18.17 -0.83
N ARG A 194 21.61 17.09 -1.59
CA ARG A 194 21.15 17.11 -2.99
C ARG A 194 19.67 17.47 -3.15
N ILE A 195 18.83 17.13 -2.17
CA ILE A 195 17.38 17.41 -2.21
C ILE A 195 17.08 18.84 -1.78
N PHE A 196 17.81 19.34 -0.80
CA PHE A 196 17.49 20.63 -0.16
C PHE A 196 18.43 21.77 -0.60
N ASP A 197 19.39 21.51 -1.52
CA ASP A 197 20.33 22.52 -2.05
C ASP A 197 20.93 23.43 -0.95
N ASP A 198 21.24 22.86 0.20
CA ASP A 198 21.97 23.58 1.21
C ASP A 198 23.46 23.67 0.80
N ASP A 199 23.80 24.80 0.19
CA ASP A 199 25.17 25.29 -0.01
C ASP A 199 25.82 25.67 1.34
#